data_38c4032092dfb393a674e4a0b29d05a7
#
_entry.id   38c4032092dfb393a674e4a0b29d05a7
#
_cell.length_a   1.000
_cell.length_b   1.000
_cell.length_c   1.000
_cell.angle_alpha   90.00
_cell.angle_beta   90.00
_cell.angle_gamma   90.00
#
_symmetry.space_group_name_H-M   'P 1'
#
loop_
_entity.id
_entity.type
_entity.pdbx_description
1 polymer ?
#
loop_
_entity_poly.entity_id
_entity_poly.type
_entity_poly.pdbx_seq_one_letter_code
_entity_poly.pdbx_strand_id
1 'polypeptide(L)'
;EWRAVDALIAERDPYCRGVLILGQSADVETLAQGFRDAAASRTCRGFAVGRTIFNAPARAWLANEIDDAAFKARVRETFERLVDAWREARGANTGVRFESDPAGRWGAR
;
A
#
# COMPACT_ATOMS: atom_id res chain seq x y z
N GLU A 1 -14.78 7.99 9.83
CA GLU A 1 -14.41 9.24 9.20
C GLU A 1 -13.04 9.72 9.67
N TRP A 2 -12.12 9.95 8.74
CA TRP A 2 -10.71 10.21 9.03
C TRP A 2 -10.45 11.48 9.85
N ARG A 3 -11.27 12.50 9.71
CA ARG A 3 -11.15 13.72 10.54
C ARG A 3 -11.26 13.43 12.02
N ALA A 4 -12.21 12.58 12.40
CA ALA A 4 -12.38 12.17 13.79
C ALA A 4 -11.19 11.35 14.29
N VAL A 5 -10.64 10.47 13.45
CA VAL A 5 -9.44 9.70 13.76
C VAL A 5 -8.24 10.62 13.97
N ASP A 6 -8.02 11.54 13.05
CA ASP A 6 -6.92 12.51 13.13
C ASP A 6 -7.02 13.37 14.41
N ALA A 7 -8.22 13.85 14.73
CA ALA A 7 -8.47 14.66 15.94
C ALA A 7 -8.22 13.85 17.21
N LEU A 8 -8.69 12.62 17.26
CA LEU A 8 -8.50 11.73 18.42
C LEU A 8 -7.01 11.42 18.64
N ILE A 9 -6.28 11.11 17.56
CA ILE A 9 -4.85 10.85 17.64
C ILE A 9 -4.10 12.10 18.14
N ALA A 10 -4.42 13.27 17.60
CA ALA A 10 -3.80 14.52 18.02
C ALA A 10 -4.03 14.81 19.51
N GLU A 11 -5.20 14.47 20.02
CA GLU A 11 -5.54 14.64 21.43
C GLU A 11 -4.86 13.63 22.35
N ARG A 12 -4.80 12.35 21.90
CA ARG A 12 -4.46 11.23 22.79
C ARG A 12 -3.04 10.70 22.63
N ASP A 13 -2.43 10.90 21.49
CA ASP A 13 -1.12 10.34 21.19
C ASP A 13 -0.19 11.34 20.50
N PRO A 14 0.49 12.19 21.29
CA PRO A 14 1.44 13.16 20.73
C PRO A 14 2.67 12.53 20.09
N TYR A 15 2.89 11.23 20.30
CA TYR A 15 4.03 10.49 19.76
C TYR A 15 3.68 9.69 18.50
N CYS A 16 2.42 9.72 18.04
CA CYS A 16 2.01 9.01 16.84
C CYS A 16 2.81 9.49 15.63
N ARG A 17 3.46 8.54 14.94
CA ARG A 17 4.22 8.79 13.71
C ARG A 17 3.37 8.62 12.45
N GLY A 18 2.20 8.07 12.61
CA GLY A 18 1.26 7.81 11.55
C GLY A 18 0.58 6.46 11.70
N VAL A 19 -0.45 6.27 10.92
CA VAL A 19 -1.19 5.00 10.84
C VAL A 19 -1.20 4.50 9.41
N LEU A 20 -1.40 3.20 9.23
CA LEU A 20 -1.43 2.54 7.95
C LEU A 20 -2.81 1.91 7.73
N ILE A 21 -3.28 1.95 6.50
CA ILE A 21 -4.46 1.19 6.09
C ILE A 21 -4.05 -0.28 5.93
N LEU A 22 -4.81 -1.18 6.55
CA LEU A 22 -4.61 -2.62 6.39
C LEU A 22 -5.55 -3.16 5.32
N GLY A 23 -5.06 -4.15 4.55
CA GLY A 23 -5.80 -4.71 3.43
C GLY A 23 -6.95 -5.64 3.82
N GLN A 24 -6.73 -6.50 4.79
CA GLN A 24 -7.69 -7.50 5.28
C GLN A 24 -8.33 -8.36 4.18
N SER A 25 -7.57 -8.67 3.14
CA SER A 25 -8.03 -9.43 1.95
C SER A 25 -9.04 -8.70 1.06
N ALA A 26 -9.23 -7.39 1.24
CA ALA A 26 -10.05 -6.60 0.33
C ALA A 26 -9.44 -6.59 -1.08
N ASP A 27 -10.29 -6.45 -2.09
CA ASP A 27 -9.81 -6.30 -3.46
C ASP A 27 -9.16 -4.91 -3.70
N VAL A 28 -8.47 -4.79 -4.83
CA VAL A 28 -7.76 -3.55 -5.18
C VAL A 28 -8.70 -2.34 -5.26
N GLU A 29 -9.91 -2.51 -5.80
CA GLU A 29 -10.85 -1.40 -5.92
C GLU A 29 -11.36 -0.91 -4.57
N THR A 30 -11.67 -1.83 -3.66
CA THR A 30 -12.06 -1.50 -2.29
C THR A 30 -10.94 -0.75 -1.56
N LEU A 31 -9.69 -1.21 -1.73
CA LEU A 31 -8.52 -0.53 -1.16
C LEU A 31 -8.30 0.84 -1.77
N ALA A 32 -8.46 0.98 -3.08
CA ALA A 32 -8.35 2.26 -3.76
C ALA A 32 -9.39 3.27 -3.24
N GLN A 33 -10.61 2.82 -2.99
CA GLN A 33 -11.63 3.67 -2.35
C GLN A 33 -11.20 4.08 -0.94
N GLY A 34 -10.68 3.16 -0.14
CA GLY A 34 -10.13 3.46 1.18
C GLY A 34 -9.01 4.50 1.13
N PHE A 35 -8.15 4.44 0.13
CA PHE A 35 -7.10 5.42 -0.09
C PHE A 35 -7.66 6.80 -0.41
N ARG A 36 -8.70 6.87 -1.24
CA ARG A 36 -9.41 8.13 -1.54
C ARG A 36 -10.06 8.72 -0.29
N ASP A 37 -10.70 7.88 0.51
CA ASP A 37 -11.34 8.31 1.76
C ASP A 37 -10.33 8.87 2.76
N ALA A 38 -9.12 8.34 2.77
CA ALA A 38 -8.04 8.75 3.67
C ALA A 38 -7.15 9.88 3.08
N ALA A 39 -7.42 10.33 1.87
CA ALA A 39 -6.53 11.24 1.14
C ALA A 39 -6.23 12.55 1.88
N ALA A 40 -7.19 13.07 2.61
CA ALA A 40 -7.05 14.31 3.38
C ALA A 40 -6.54 14.09 4.81
N SER A 41 -6.36 12.84 5.24
CA SER A 41 -5.86 12.55 6.59
C SER A 41 -4.42 12.99 6.76
N ARG A 42 -4.13 13.61 7.89
CA ARG A 42 -2.78 14.01 8.28
C ARG A 42 -1.99 12.88 8.90
N THR A 43 -2.67 11.88 9.45
CA THR A 43 -2.06 10.77 10.18
C THR A 43 -1.90 9.52 9.32
N CYS A 44 -2.73 9.32 8.31
CA CYS A 44 -2.60 8.19 7.39
C CYS A 44 -1.39 8.37 6.48
N ARG A 45 -0.38 7.51 6.66
CA ARG A 45 0.92 7.62 5.98
C ARG A 45 1.16 6.58 4.90
N GLY A 46 0.30 5.58 4.80
CA GLY A 46 0.51 4.53 3.84
C GLY A 46 -0.43 3.36 4.04
N PHE A 47 -0.04 2.22 3.49
CA PHE A 47 -0.80 0.99 3.61
C PHE A 47 0.12 -0.21 3.84
N ALA A 48 -0.42 -1.24 4.47
CA ALA A 48 0.25 -2.52 4.66
C ALA A 48 -0.70 -3.62 4.18
N VAL A 49 -0.42 -4.18 3.01
CA VAL A 49 -1.28 -5.13 2.31
C VAL A 49 -0.47 -6.37 1.93
N GLY A 50 -1.00 -7.53 2.22
CA GLY A 50 -0.37 -8.81 1.89
C GLY A 50 -1.28 -9.70 1.05
N ARG A 51 -2.33 -10.23 1.65
CA ARG A 51 -3.19 -11.24 1.03
C ARG A 51 -3.80 -10.83 -0.30
N THR A 52 -4.19 -9.59 -0.46
CA THR A 52 -4.67 -9.03 -1.74
C THR A 52 -3.61 -9.17 -2.84
N ILE A 53 -2.34 -9.07 -2.48
CA ILE A 53 -1.22 -9.12 -3.41
C ILE A 53 -0.87 -10.55 -3.77
N PHE A 54 -0.75 -11.46 -2.77
CA PHE A 54 -0.20 -12.79 -3.07
C PHE A 54 -1.19 -13.94 -3.02
N ASN A 55 -2.38 -13.84 -2.47
CA ASN A 55 -3.23 -15.02 -2.30
C ASN A 55 -3.52 -15.76 -3.61
N ALA A 56 -4.00 -15.07 -4.62
CA ALA A 56 -4.32 -15.71 -5.90
C ALA A 56 -3.07 -16.23 -6.63
N PRO A 57 -2.00 -15.43 -6.77
CA PRO A 57 -0.77 -15.93 -7.37
C PRO A 57 -0.14 -17.09 -6.60
N ALA A 58 -0.15 -17.05 -5.27
CA ALA A 58 0.40 -18.13 -4.45
C ALA A 58 -0.35 -19.44 -4.61
N ARG A 59 -1.67 -19.40 -4.67
CA ARG A 59 -2.50 -20.59 -4.92
C ARG A 59 -2.20 -21.19 -6.29
N ALA A 60 -2.13 -20.36 -7.32
CA ALA A 60 -1.82 -20.82 -8.68
C ALA A 60 -0.40 -21.42 -8.75
N TRP A 61 0.56 -20.79 -8.08
CA TRP A 61 1.94 -21.29 -8.04
C TRP A 61 2.05 -22.62 -7.28
N LEU A 62 1.41 -22.73 -6.11
CA LEU A 62 1.39 -23.97 -5.32
C LEU A 62 0.67 -25.12 -6.05
N ALA A 63 -0.31 -24.80 -6.87
CA ALA A 63 -1.01 -25.77 -7.72
C ALA A 63 -0.25 -26.10 -9.01
N ASN A 64 0.95 -25.58 -9.21
CA ASN A 64 1.77 -25.73 -10.43
C ASN A 64 1.08 -25.21 -11.72
N GLU A 65 0.16 -24.27 -11.59
CA GLU A 65 -0.50 -23.64 -12.72
C GLU A 65 0.34 -22.53 -13.36
N ILE A 66 1.24 -21.94 -12.58
CA ILE A 66 2.17 -20.90 -13.01
C ILE A 66 3.56 -21.19 -12.46
N ASP A 67 4.59 -20.70 -13.18
CA ASP A 67 5.97 -20.79 -12.75
C ASP A 67 6.41 -19.61 -11.84
N ASP A 68 7.65 -19.63 -11.39
CA ASP A 68 8.21 -18.60 -10.51
C ASP A 68 8.17 -17.21 -11.14
N ALA A 69 8.47 -17.12 -12.44
CA ALA A 69 8.47 -15.84 -13.17
C ALA A 69 7.06 -15.25 -13.25
N ALA A 70 6.06 -16.06 -13.55
CA ALA A 70 4.66 -15.63 -13.60
C ALA A 70 4.14 -15.24 -12.21
N PHE A 71 4.53 -15.99 -11.16
CA PHE A 71 4.21 -15.65 -9.79
C PHE A 71 4.73 -14.27 -9.41
N LYS A 72 6.01 -14.03 -9.63
CA LYS A 72 6.65 -12.73 -9.35
C LYS A 72 6.00 -11.59 -10.13
N ALA A 73 5.70 -11.81 -11.40
CA ALA A 73 5.06 -10.81 -12.25
C ALA A 73 3.67 -10.42 -11.76
N ARG A 74 2.85 -11.39 -11.35
CA ARG A 74 1.51 -11.13 -10.81
C ARG A 74 1.53 -10.41 -9.48
N VAL A 75 2.44 -10.79 -8.58
CA VAL A 75 2.62 -10.12 -7.29
C VAL A 75 3.04 -8.67 -7.50
N ARG A 76 4.01 -8.45 -8.36
CA ARG A 76 4.49 -7.12 -8.71
C ARG A 76 3.40 -6.24 -9.32
N GLU A 77 2.67 -6.75 -10.28
CA GLU A 77 1.59 -6.03 -10.96
C GLU A 77 0.53 -5.54 -9.97
N THR A 78 0.08 -6.40 -9.07
CA THR A 78 -0.92 -6.02 -8.06
C THR A 78 -0.36 -4.97 -7.10
N PHE A 79 0.88 -5.13 -6.67
CA PHE A 79 1.55 -4.14 -5.82
C PHE A 79 1.67 -2.78 -6.51
N GLU A 80 2.10 -2.75 -7.76
CA GLU A 80 2.20 -1.52 -8.55
C GLU A 80 0.84 -0.82 -8.70
N ARG A 81 -0.23 -1.58 -8.93
CA ARG A 81 -1.60 -1.03 -8.98
C ARG A 81 -2.00 -0.37 -7.66
N LEU A 82 -1.65 -0.96 -6.54
CA LEU A 82 -1.93 -0.37 -5.22
C LEU A 82 -1.12 0.90 -4.99
N VAL A 83 0.15 0.90 -5.36
CA VAL A 83 1.01 2.10 -5.28
C VAL A 83 0.47 3.22 -6.14
N ASP A 84 0.05 2.92 -7.36
CA ASP A 84 -0.53 3.90 -8.27
C ASP A 84 -1.86 4.45 -7.74
N ALA A 85 -2.72 3.59 -7.21
CA ALA A 85 -3.97 4.00 -6.56
C ALA A 85 -3.73 4.92 -5.36
N TRP A 86 -2.72 4.62 -4.55
CA TRP A 86 -2.31 5.45 -3.42
C TRP A 86 -1.83 6.83 -3.88
N ARG A 87 -0.95 6.87 -4.86
CA ARG A 87 -0.43 8.13 -5.43
C ARG A 87 -1.53 8.97 -6.04
N GLU A 88 -2.42 8.33 -6.79
CA GLU A 88 -3.55 8.99 -7.42
C GLU A 88 -4.51 9.60 -6.39
N ALA A 89 -4.83 8.86 -5.32
CA ALA A 89 -5.66 9.33 -4.22
C ALA A 89 -5.05 10.55 -3.50
N ARG A 90 -3.73 10.56 -3.33
CA ARG A 90 -3.01 11.66 -2.67
C ARG A 90 -2.73 12.86 -3.59
N GLY A 91 -3.00 12.75 -4.87
CA GLY A 91 -2.66 13.73 -5.88
C GLY A 91 -1.19 13.70 -6.28
N ALA A 92 -0.87 14.23 -7.47
CA ALA A 92 0.46 14.16 -8.08
C ALA A 92 1.56 14.92 -7.31
N ASN A 93 1.22 15.67 -6.27
CA ASN A 93 2.11 16.60 -5.57
C ASN A 93 2.56 16.12 -4.19
N THR A 94 2.48 14.84 -3.89
CA THR A 94 2.94 14.35 -2.58
C THR A 94 4.46 14.34 -2.42
N GLY A 95 5.22 14.65 -3.46
CA GLY A 95 6.68 14.83 -3.40
C GLY A 95 7.46 13.56 -3.04
N VAL A 96 6.77 12.45 -2.81
CA VAL A 96 7.43 11.17 -2.57
C VAL A 96 7.77 10.57 -3.92
N ARG A 97 8.92 10.93 -4.42
CA ARG A 97 9.58 10.14 -5.44
C ARG A 97 10.21 8.94 -4.75
N PHE A 98 9.88 7.76 -5.21
CA PHE A 98 10.79 6.63 -5.07
C PHE A 98 11.98 6.96 -5.97
N GLU A 99 12.92 7.71 -5.45
CA GLU A 99 14.22 7.74 -6.06
C GLU A 99 14.80 6.34 -5.87
N SER A 100 15.14 5.71 -6.97
CA SER A 100 16.07 4.61 -6.95
C SER A 100 17.24 5.07 -6.09
N ASP A 101 17.50 4.41 -4.99
CA ASP A 101 18.58 4.78 -4.09
C ASP A 101 19.93 4.68 -4.85
N PRO A 102 20.49 5.81 -5.33
CA PRO A 102 21.71 5.78 -6.12
C PRO A 102 22.93 5.32 -5.30
N ALA A 103 22.80 5.28 -3.98
CA ALA A 103 23.86 4.82 -3.08
C ALA A 103 23.72 3.33 -2.71
N GLY A 104 22.68 2.64 -3.20
CA GLY A 104 22.46 1.21 -2.93
C GLY A 104 22.20 0.87 -1.47
N ARG A 105 21.75 1.84 -0.65
CA ARG A 105 21.53 1.62 0.80
C ARG A 105 20.40 0.64 1.08
N TRP A 106 19.44 0.55 0.18
CA TRP A 106 18.25 -0.31 0.28
C TRP A 106 18.24 -1.40 -0.78
N GLY A 107 19.14 -1.32 -1.73
CA GLY A 107 19.27 -2.28 -2.80
C GLY A 107 20.03 -3.52 -2.37
N ALA A 108 19.89 -4.55 -3.13
CA ALA A 108 20.43 -5.89 -3.00
C ALA A 108 21.66 -6.02 -2.07
N ARG A 109 21.42 -6.48 -0.90
CA ARG A 109 22.42 -7.19 -0.12
C ARG A 109 22.27 -8.69 -0.37
#